data_f039704dd0f8830115a81481adb3c03f
#
_entry.id   f039704dd0f8830115a81481adb3c03f
#
_cell.length_a   1.000
_cell.length_b   1.000
_cell.length_c   1.000
_cell.angle_alpha   90.00
_cell.angle_beta   90.00
_cell.angle_gamma   90.00
#
_symmetry.space_group_name_H-M   'P 1'
#
loop_
_entity.id
_entity.type
_entity.pdbx_description
1 polymer ?
#
loop_
_entity_poly.entity_id
_entity_poly.type
_entity_poly.pdbx_seq_one_letter_code
_entity_poly.pdbx_strand_id
1 'polypeptide(L)'
;MPPKEVDKIEQMGTELYEKTKVPVFVAAVGDLNNTRPVDLLNKIKKEYPTYILLYFSVKPTAVNIFASEDAKKLIDIDQILSPLPWRGTIRPVMSPAFSKSDSVKQEVAIFNGYADIVDQVAESKDIKLTSSIGSESRSTFQIVRTIFYAILAFIILQFILKRKKNATK
;
A
#
# COMPACT_ATOMS: atom_id res chain seq x y z
N MET A 1 -14.32 -10.28 7.62
CA MET A 1 -13.53 -10.53 6.41
C MET A 1 -13.86 -11.93 5.92
N PRO A 2 -14.15 -12.14 4.65
CA PRO A 2 -14.44 -13.47 4.08
C PRO A 2 -13.24 -14.42 4.22
N PRO A 3 -13.46 -15.73 4.43
CA PRO A 3 -12.36 -16.70 4.62
C PRO A 3 -11.32 -16.68 3.48
N LYS A 4 -11.76 -16.56 2.24
CA LYS A 4 -10.87 -16.50 1.07
C LYS A 4 -9.89 -15.32 1.09
N GLU A 5 -10.29 -14.19 1.65
CA GLU A 5 -9.42 -13.02 1.79
C GLU A 5 -8.41 -13.19 2.92
N VAL A 6 -8.82 -13.84 4.00
CA VAL A 6 -7.92 -14.21 5.11
C VAL A 6 -6.86 -15.19 4.61
N ASP A 7 -7.28 -16.27 3.93
CA ASP A 7 -6.35 -17.25 3.32
C ASP A 7 -5.35 -16.57 2.37
N LYS A 8 -5.82 -15.58 1.62
CA LYS A 8 -4.95 -14.86 0.69
C LYS A 8 -3.93 -13.96 1.40
N ILE A 9 -4.34 -13.28 2.48
CA ILE A 9 -3.44 -12.51 3.34
C ILE A 9 -2.36 -13.43 3.93
N GLU A 10 -2.76 -14.59 4.47
CA GLU A 10 -1.84 -15.57 5.04
C GLU A 10 -0.87 -16.12 4.00
N GLN A 11 -1.36 -16.44 2.79
CA GLN A 11 -0.52 -16.89 1.70
C GLN A 11 0.53 -15.85 1.30
N MET A 12 0.12 -14.58 1.12
CA MET A 12 1.03 -13.49 0.79
C MET A 12 2.07 -13.25 1.88
N GLY A 13 1.62 -13.23 3.15
CA GLY A 13 2.51 -13.02 4.30
C GLY A 13 3.50 -14.14 4.49
N THR A 14 3.08 -15.39 4.33
CA THR A 14 3.95 -16.57 4.44
C THR A 14 5.00 -16.57 3.33
N GLU A 15 4.60 -16.38 2.06
CA GLU A 15 5.53 -16.33 0.94
C GLU A 15 6.54 -15.19 1.11
N LEU A 16 6.09 -14.01 1.53
CA LEU A 16 6.97 -12.88 1.79
C LEU A 16 7.99 -13.21 2.89
N TYR A 17 7.51 -13.75 4.02
CA TYR A 17 8.37 -14.08 5.15
C TYR A 17 9.41 -15.14 4.81
N GLU A 18 9.02 -16.17 4.09
CA GLU A 18 9.93 -17.22 3.62
C GLU A 18 11.08 -16.66 2.78
N LYS A 19 10.76 -15.71 1.89
CA LYS A 19 11.72 -15.13 0.95
C LYS A 19 12.54 -13.98 1.53
N THR A 20 11.97 -13.17 2.46
CA THR A 20 12.59 -11.92 2.91
C THR A 20 13.00 -11.93 4.38
N LYS A 21 12.43 -12.81 5.20
CA LYS A 21 12.50 -12.82 6.66
C LYS A 21 11.92 -11.56 7.32
N VAL A 22 11.09 -10.81 6.60
CA VAL A 22 10.37 -9.64 7.10
C VAL A 22 8.90 -10.01 7.28
N PRO A 23 8.42 -10.25 8.51
CA PRO A 23 7.02 -10.53 8.76
C PRO A 23 6.18 -9.26 8.62
N VAL A 24 5.03 -9.40 7.97
CA VAL A 24 3.99 -8.39 7.90
C VAL A 24 2.75 -8.92 8.61
N PHE A 25 2.39 -8.26 9.70
CA PHE A 25 1.22 -8.59 10.50
C PHE A 25 0.05 -7.69 10.18
N VAL A 26 -1.16 -8.20 10.34
CA VAL A 26 -2.38 -7.40 10.33
C VAL A 26 -3.17 -7.65 11.61
N ALA A 27 -3.62 -6.58 12.26
CA ALA A 27 -4.51 -6.62 13.40
C ALA A 27 -5.73 -5.76 13.14
N ALA A 28 -6.89 -6.40 12.97
CA ALA A 28 -8.17 -5.75 12.86
C ALA A 28 -8.93 -5.92 14.19
N VAL A 29 -9.17 -4.82 14.89
CA VAL A 29 -9.81 -4.81 16.20
C VAL A 29 -11.16 -4.10 16.17
N GLY A 30 -12.17 -4.66 16.83
CA GLY A 30 -13.50 -4.07 16.89
C GLY A 30 -13.53 -2.78 17.71
N ASP A 31 -12.77 -2.73 18.82
CA ASP A 31 -12.68 -1.58 19.73
C ASP A 31 -11.22 -1.41 20.19
N LEU A 32 -10.76 -0.17 20.14
CA LEU A 32 -9.42 0.25 20.56
C LEU A 32 -9.17 -0.01 22.06
N ASN A 33 -10.22 0.02 22.88
CA ASN A 33 -10.12 -0.21 24.33
C ASN A 33 -9.77 -1.66 24.68
N ASN A 34 -10.09 -2.62 23.82
CA ASN A 34 -9.88 -4.04 24.10
C ASN A 34 -8.49 -4.56 23.67
N THR A 35 -7.86 -3.94 22.69
CA THR A 35 -6.55 -4.39 22.21
C THR A 35 -5.73 -3.19 21.76
N ARG A 36 -4.86 -2.72 22.63
CA ARG A 36 -4.00 -1.56 22.31
C ARG A 36 -2.87 -1.98 21.38
N PRO A 37 -2.50 -1.13 20.41
CA PRO A 37 -1.36 -1.40 19.52
C PRO A 37 -0.07 -1.70 20.28
N VAL A 38 0.16 -1.05 21.41
CA VAL A 38 1.37 -1.20 22.23
C VAL A 38 1.54 -2.63 22.74
N ASP A 39 0.45 -3.29 23.13
CA ASP A 39 0.51 -4.64 23.68
C ASP A 39 0.89 -5.68 22.59
N LEU A 40 0.39 -5.47 21.35
CA LEU A 40 0.77 -6.26 20.19
C LEU A 40 2.23 -5.99 19.80
N LEU A 41 2.61 -4.72 19.73
CA LEU A 41 3.98 -4.32 19.39
C LEU A 41 5.02 -4.88 20.36
N ASN A 42 4.71 -4.91 21.67
CA ASN A 42 5.61 -5.48 22.66
C ASN A 42 5.82 -7.00 22.49
N LYS A 43 4.82 -7.72 22.01
CA LYS A 43 4.95 -9.16 21.66
C LYS A 43 5.78 -9.33 20.39
N ILE A 44 5.44 -8.58 19.33
CA ILE A 44 6.13 -8.67 18.04
C ILE A 44 7.62 -8.32 18.16
N LYS A 45 7.94 -7.23 18.86
CA LYS A 45 9.33 -6.77 19.07
C LYS A 45 10.24 -7.78 19.78
N LYS A 46 9.68 -8.63 20.64
CA LYS A 46 10.45 -9.66 21.36
C LYS A 46 10.90 -10.78 20.43
N GLU A 47 10.14 -11.05 19.38
CA GLU A 47 10.34 -12.20 18.53
C GLU A 47 10.97 -11.80 17.18
N TYR A 48 10.59 -10.61 16.68
CA TYR A 48 11.00 -10.15 15.34
C TYR A 48 11.73 -8.80 15.42
N PRO A 49 13.04 -8.75 15.13
CA PRO A 49 13.79 -7.48 15.11
C PRO A 49 13.36 -6.57 13.96
N THR A 50 12.95 -7.15 12.83
CA THR A 50 12.39 -6.44 11.69
C THR A 50 10.93 -6.90 11.51
N TYR A 51 9.99 -5.97 11.51
CA TYR A 51 8.56 -6.27 11.42
C TYR A 51 7.78 -5.08 10.86
N ILE A 52 6.60 -5.37 10.31
CA ILE A 52 5.58 -4.38 9.94
C ILE A 52 4.23 -4.86 10.51
N LEU A 53 3.47 -3.95 11.12
CA LEU A 53 2.14 -4.19 11.64
C LEU A 53 1.16 -3.18 11.05
N LEU A 54 0.23 -3.66 10.23
CA LEU A 54 -0.95 -2.91 9.83
C LEU A 54 -2.01 -3.07 10.94
N TYR A 55 -2.30 -2.00 11.63
CA TYR A 55 -3.29 -1.96 12.69
C TYR A 55 -4.54 -1.20 12.25
N PHE A 56 -5.69 -1.84 12.34
CA PHE A 56 -6.97 -1.28 11.98
C PHE A 56 -7.95 -1.38 13.15
N SER A 57 -8.54 -0.24 13.56
CA SER A 57 -9.62 -0.19 14.55
C SER A 57 -10.93 0.20 13.88
N VAL A 58 -12.01 -0.49 14.25
CA VAL A 58 -13.37 -0.19 13.77
C VAL A 58 -14.00 0.94 14.56
N LYS A 59 -13.79 0.96 15.88
CA LYS A 59 -14.38 1.98 16.80
C LYS A 59 -13.33 2.51 17.78
N PRO A 60 -12.93 3.79 17.68
CA PRO A 60 -13.13 4.66 16.51
C PRO A 60 -12.39 4.12 15.28
N THR A 61 -12.89 4.43 14.10
CA THR A 61 -12.22 4.02 12.86
C THR A 61 -10.87 4.69 12.76
N ALA A 62 -9.82 3.89 12.86
CA ALA A 62 -8.43 4.36 12.77
C ALA A 62 -7.56 3.30 12.08
N VAL A 63 -6.60 3.77 11.31
CA VAL A 63 -5.59 2.92 10.67
C VAL A 63 -4.20 3.48 10.93
N ASN A 64 -3.30 2.60 11.33
CA ASN A 64 -1.90 2.92 11.56
C ASN A 64 -1.01 1.79 11.03
N ILE A 65 0.19 2.15 10.58
CA ILE A 65 1.24 1.21 10.21
C ILE A 65 2.41 1.43 11.15
N PHE A 66 2.76 0.40 11.87
CA PHE A 66 3.92 0.38 12.77
C PHE A 66 5.00 -0.51 12.14
N ALA A 67 6.21 -0.02 12.08
CA ALA A 67 7.34 -0.76 11.51
C ALA A 67 8.61 -0.52 12.34
N SER A 68 9.50 -1.51 12.36
CA SER A 68 10.86 -1.31 12.86
C SER A 68 11.63 -0.33 11.97
N GLU A 69 12.72 0.26 12.47
CA GLU A 69 13.46 1.28 11.71
C GLU A 69 13.99 0.76 10.37
N ASP A 70 14.39 -0.50 10.30
CA ASP A 70 14.83 -1.11 9.05
C ASP A 70 13.65 -1.42 8.12
N ALA A 71 12.51 -1.83 8.66
CA ALA A 71 11.31 -2.09 7.86
C ALA A 71 10.68 -0.82 7.28
N LYS A 72 10.81 0.33 7.96
CA LYS A 72 10.37 1.63 7.43
C LYS A 72 11.03 2.02 6.12
N LYS A 73 12.25 1.55 5.87
CA LYS A 73 12.98 1.81 4.63
C LYS A 73 12.46 1.01 3.44
N LEU A 74 11.67 -0.03 3.72
CA LEU A 74 11.14 -0.95 2.71
C LEU A 74 9.77 -0.54 2.16
N ILE A 75 9.09 0.40 2.83
CA ILE A 75 7.71 0.81 2.49
C ILE A 75 7.54 2.33 2.57
N ASP A 76 6.67 2.88 1.75
CA ASP A 76 6.23 4.29 1.83
C ASP A 76 4.90 4.37 2.61
N ILE A 77 5.00 4.50 3.95
CA ILE A 77 3.85 4.60 4.84
C ILE A 77 2.96 5.80 4.47
N ASP A 78 3.55 6.93 4.10
CA ASP A 78 2.81 8.14 3.74
C ASP A 78 2.02 7.96 2.43
N GLN A 79 2.55 7.18 1.50
CA GLN A 79 1.84 6.79 0.29
C GLN A 79 0.65 5.88 0.64
N ILE A 80 0.86 4.80 1.39
CA ILE A 80 -0.18 3.83 1.73
C ILE A 80 -1.34 4.49 2.50
N LEU A 81 -1.02 5.39 3.44
CA LEU A 81 -1.99 6.12 4.26
C LEU A 81 -2.47 7.44 3.65
N SER A 82 -2.06 7.79 2.45
CA SER A 82 -2.49 9.03 1.79
C SER A 82 -4.02 9.05 1.60
N PRO A 83 -4.69 10.16 1.86
CA PRO A 83 -6.12 10.31 1.57
C PRO A 83 -6.42 10.53 0.08
N LEU A 84 -5.40 10.77 -0.74
CA LEU A 84 -5.55 11.10 -2.16
C LEU A 84 -5.87 9.83 -2.97
N PRO A 85 -6.96 9.81 -3.77
CA PRO A 85 -7.38 8.62 -4.52
C PRO A 85 -6.34 8.07 -5.50
N TRP A 86 -5.47 8.94 -6.02
CA TRP A 86 -4.41 8.56 -6.98
C TRP A 86 -3.09 8.17 -6.30
N ARG A 87 -3.01 8.23 -4.99
CA ARG A 87 -1.80 7.90 -4.22
C ARG A 87 -2.06 6.88 -3.13
N GLY A 88 -3.11 7.09 -2.33
CA GLY A 88 -3.39 6.26 -1.15
C GLY A 88 -4.06 4.94 -1.49
N THR A 89 -3.80 3.92 -0.67
CA THR A 89 -4.36 2.58 -0.84
C THR A 89 -5.50 2.31 0.14
N ILE A 90 -5.40 2.82 1.38
CA ILE A 90 -6.35 2.52 2.47
C ILE A 90 -7.42 3.61 2.60
N ARG A 91 -7.02 4.85 2.86
CA ARG A 91 -7.96 5.94 3.17
C ARG A 91 -8.93 6.30 2.05
N PRO A 92 -8.57 6.26 0.76
CA PRO A 92 -9.54 6.53 -0.31
C PRO A 92 -10.72 5.56 -0.32
N VAL A 93 -10.49 4.28 0.00
CA VAL A 93 -11.55 3.26 0.09
C VAL A 93 -12.49 3.55 1.26
N MET A 94 -11.97 4.11 2.35
CA MET A 94 -12.75 4.50 3.54
C MET A 94 -13.54 5.80 3.34
N SER A 95 -13.32 6.50 2.24
CA SER A 95 -14.01 7.76 1.92
C SER A 95 -15.53 7.55 1.75
N PRO A 96 -16.36 8.57 2.13
CA PRO A 96 -17.80 8.58 1.81
C PRO A 96 -18.11 8.46 0.31
N ALA A 97 -17.18 8.89 -0.54
CA ALA A 97 -17.33 8.78 -2.00
C ALA A 97 -17.33 7.31 -2.51
N PHE A 98 -16.81 6.38 -1.72
CA PHE A 98 -16.84 4.96 -2.06
C PHE A 98 -18.19 4.35 -1.65
N SER A 99 -19.06 4.07 -2.64
CA SER A 99 -20.46 3.67 -2.44
C SER A 99 -20.61 2.20 -2.01
N LYS A 100 -20.12 1.84 -0.83
CA LYS A 100 -20.26 0.51 -0.22
C LYS A 100 -20.58 0.64 1.26
N SER A 101 -21.06 -0.45 1.89
CA SER A 101 -21.24 -0.49 3.34
C SER A 101 -19.92 -0.35 4.09
N ASP A 102 -19.95 0.15 5.32
CA ASP A 102 -18.73 0.40 6.09
C ASP A 102 -17.94 -0.90 6.37
N SER A 103 -18.61 -2.02 6.57
CA SER A 103 -17.93 -3.32 6.74
C SER A 103 -17.15 -3.71 5.48
N VAL A 104 -17.73 -3.56 4.29
CA VAL A 104 -17.06 -3.85 3.02
C VAL A 104 -15.90 -2.89 2.78
N LYS A 105 -16.07 -1.60 3.10
CA LYS A 105 -14.96 -0.63 3.00
C LYS A 105 -13.79 -1.02 3.88
N GLN A 106 -14.06 -1.43 5.11
CA GLN A 106 -13.02 -1.85 6.06
C GLN A 106 -12.29 -3.10 5.57
N GLU A 107 -13.01 -4.11 5.10
CA GLU A 107 -12.42 -5.32 4.54
C GLU A 107 -11.52 -5.02 3.34
N VAL A 108 -12.02 -4.27 2.37
CA VAL A 108 -11.25 -3.87 1.18
C VAL A 108 -10.04 -3.00 1.56
N ALA A 109 -10.18 -2.10 2.52
CA ALA A 109 -9.10 -1.23 2.97
C ALA A 109 -7.98 -2.02 3.65
N ILE A 110 -8.32 -3.00 4.51
CA ILE A 110 -7.37 -3.88 5.18
C ILE A 110 -6.64 -4.74 4.13
N PHE A 111 -7.41 -5.37 3.24
CA PHE A 111 -6.87 -6.26 2.22
C PHE A 111 -5.93 -5.55 1.27
N ASN A 112 -6.35 -4.41 0.70
CA ASN A 112 -5.53 -3.62 -0.20
C ASN A 112 -4.29 -3.04 0.50
N GLY A 113 -4.46 -2.55 1.73
CA GLY A 113 -3.36 -2.02 2.52
C GLY A 113 -2.30 -3.07 2.83
N TYR A 114 -2.74 -4.28 3.19
CA TYR A 114 -1.85 -5.41 3.43
C TYR A 114 -1.10 -5.82 2.16
N ALA A 115 -1.83 -5.99 1.05
CA ALA A 115 -1.24 -6.35 -0.23
C ALA A 115 -0.22 -5.30 -0.70
N ASP A 116 -0.53 -4.01 -0.54
CA ASP A 116 0.38 -2.92 -0.88
C ASP A 116 1.67 -2.95 -0.05
N ILE A 117 1.57 -3.21 1.26
CA ILE A 117 2.74 -3.37 2.14
C ILE A 117 3.61 -4.53 1.68
N VAL A 118 3.00 -5.70 1.44
CA VAL A 118 3.69 -6.92 1.00
C VAL A 118 4.41 -6.69 -0.32
N ASP A 119 3.74 -6.06 -1.28
CA ASP A 119 4.31 -5.75 -2.59
C ASP A 119 5.49 -4.78 -2.50
N GLN A 120 5.39 -3.74 -1.65
CA GLN A 120 6.48 -2.79 -1.46
C GLN A 120 7.72 -3.43 -0.82
N VAL A 121 7.52 -4.30 0.18
CA VAL A 121 8.64 -5.05 0.77
C VAL A 121 9.28 -5.96 -0.26
N ALA A 122 8.50 -6.68 -1.06
CA ALA A 122 9.01 -7.56 -2.10
C ALA A 122 9.79 -6.77 -3.17
N GLU A 123 9.24 -5.64 -3.63
CA GLU A 123 9.87 -4.75 -4.61
C GLU A 123 11.19 -4.17 -4.06
N SER A 124 11.22 -3.72 -2.81
CA SER A 124 12.42 -3.16 -2.17
C SER A 124 13.55 -4.19 -2.01
N LYS A 125 13.22 -5.48 -2.04
CA LYS A 125 14.14 -6.62 -1.96
C LYS A 125 14.41 -7.28 -3.32
N ASP A 126 13.85 -6.72 -4.42
CA ASP A 126 13.90 -7.27 -5.78
C ASP A 126 13.40 -8.73 -5.86
N ILE A 127 12.33 -9.03 -5.12
CA ILE A 127 11.72 -10.36 -5.03
C ILE A 127 10.36 -10.36 -5.70
N LYS A 128 10.09 -11.39 -6.51
CA LYS A 128 8.75 -11.63 -7.06
C LYS A 128 7.98 -12.61 -6.18
N LEU A 129 6.76 -12.20 -5.82
CA LEU A 129 5.80 -13.05 -5.13
C LEU A 129 4.79 -13.62 -6.13
N THR A 130 4.54 -14.92 -6.04
CA THR A 130 3.52 -15.59 -6.85
C THR A 130 2.13 -15.34 -6.32
N SER A 131 2.02 -15.07 -5.03
CA SER A 131 0.76 -14.73 -4.34
C SER A 131 0.37 -13.26 -4.40
N SER A 132 1.25 -12.37 -4.88
CA SER A 132 0.97 -10.94 -5.03
C SER A 132 -0.24 -10.67 -5.92
N ILE A 133 -1.04 -9.67 -5.54
CA ILE A 133 -2.23 -9.26 -6.29
C ILE A 133 -1.99 -7.92 -7.01
N GLY A 134 -1.01 -7.16 -6.55
CA GLY A 134 -0.84 -5.74 -6.91
C GLY A 134 0.34 -5.41 -7.80
N SER A 135 1.34 -6.29 -7.92
CA SER A 135 2.57 -5.98 -8.66
C SER A 135 2.34 -5.71 -10.16
N GLU A 136 1.39 -6.40 -10.79
CA GLU A 136 1.04 -6.15 -12.20
C GLU A 136 0.31 -4.82 -12.39
N SER A 137 -0.56 -4.43 -11.46
CA SER A 137 -1.29 -3.15 -11.52
C SER A 137 -0.36 -1.95 -11.34
N ARG A 138 0.59 -1.99 -10.40
CA ARG A 138 1.56 -0.90 -10.19
C ARG A 138 2.47 -0.67 -11.38
N SER A 139 3.01 -1.74 -11.92
CA SER A 139 3.85 -1.71 -13.13
C SER A 139 3.08 -1.08 -14.30
N THR A 140 1.83 -1.45 -14.50
CA THR A 140 0.96 -0.88 -15.54
C THR A 140 0.70 0.60 -15.32
N PHE A 141 0.39 1.04 -14.09
CA PHE A 141 0.18 2.45 -13.77
C PHE A 141 1.45 3.29 -13.95
N GLN A 142 2.60 2.77 -13.59
CA GLN A 142 3.88 3.47 -13.81
C GLN A 142 4.18 3.63 -15.29
N ILE A 143 3.94 2.59 -16.11
CA ILE A 143 4.12 2.62 -17.56
C ILE A 143 3.17 3.65 -18.18
N VAL A 144 1.88 3.62 -17.85
CA VAL A 144 0.88 4.58 -18.35
C VAL A 144 1.26 6.00 -17.99
N ARG A 145 1.70 6.25 -16.75
CA ARG A 145 2.16 7.58 -16.30
C ARG A 145 3.40 8.04 -17.05
N THR A 146 4.35 7.16 -17.29
CA THR A 146 5.58 7.48 -18.04
C THR A 146 5.25 7.83 -19.49
N ILE A 147 4.37 7.07 -20.15
CA ILE A 147 3.90 7.34 -21.51
C ILE A 147 3.18 8.70 -21.56
N PHE A 148 2.31 8.97 -20.57
CA PHE A 148 1.59 10.25 -20.50
C PHE A 148 2.54 11.45 -20.41
N TYR A 149 3.55 11.38 -19.54
CA TYR A 149 4.55 12.46 -19.43
C TYR A 149 5.42 12.57 -20.68
N ALA A 150 5.76 11.47 -21.34
CA ALA A 150 6.50 11.50 -22.61
C ALA A 150 5.70 12.21 -23.71
N ILE A 151 4.40 11.93 -23.83
CA ILE A 151 3.51 12.60 -24.78
C ILE A 151 3.39 14.09 -24.44
N LEU A 152 3.22 14.44 -23.16
CA LEU A 152 3.13 15.83 -22.73
C LEU A 152 4.41 16.62 -23.07
N ALA A 153 5.57 16.05 -22.79
CA ALA A 153 6.86 16.65 -23.13
C ALA A 153 7.03 16.83 -24.64
N PHE A 154 6.60 15.85 -25.44
CA PHE A 154 6.63 15.94 -26.89
C PHE A 154 5.74 17.09 -27.43
N ILE A 155 4.52 17.24 -26.89
CA ILE A 155 3.62 18.34 -27.27
C ILE A 155 4.23 19.70 -26.95
N ILE A 156 4.81 19.84 -25.75
CA ILE A 156 5.47 21.08 -25.33
C ILE A 156 6.66 21.40 -26.27
N LEU A 157 7.47 20.39 -26.58
CA LEU A 157 8.61 20.54 -27.49
C LEU A 157 8.15 21.02 -28.89
N GLN A 158 7.11 20.39 -29.45
CA GLN A 158 6.52 20.79 -30.73
C GLN A 158 6.02 22.24 -30.71
N PHE A 159 5.40 22.66 -29.62
CA PHE A 159 4.92 24.03 -29.46
C PHE A 159 6.06 25.03 -29.44
N ILE A 160 7.15 24.73 -28.71
CA ILE A 160 8.35 25.60 -28.66
C ILE A 160 9.02 25.71 -30.03
N LEU A 161 9.16 24.57 -30.73
CA LEU A 161 9.79 24.57 -32.08
C LEU A 161 8.97 25.35 -33.10
N LYS A 162 7.62 25.21 -33.09
CA LYS A 162 6.74 26.02 -33.93
C LYS A 162 6.86 27.52 -33.64
N ARG A 163 6.91 27.88 -32.34
CA ARG A 163 7.05 29.29 -31.95
C ARG A 163 8.37 29.90 -32.42
N LYS A 164 9.49 29.16 -32.30
CA LYS A 164 10.79 29.59 -32.83
C LYS A 164 10.78 29.79 -34.34
N LYS A 165 10.17 28.86 -35.07
CA LYS A 165 10.09 28.96 -36.55
C LYS A 165 9.26 30.15 -37.06
N ASN A 166 8.24 30.57 -36.29
CA ASN A 166 7.42 31.73 -36.60
C ASN A 166 8.05 33.07 -36.19
N ALA A 167 9.02 33.07 -35.27
CA ALA A 167 9.73 34.26 -34.81
C ALA A 167 10.93 34.61 -35.71
N THR A 168 11.31 33.74 -36.65
CA THR A 168 12.47 33.92 -37.56
C THR A 168 12.00 34.26 -38.99
N LYS A 169 10.73 34.54 -39.21
CA LYS A 169 10.13 35.12 -40.40
C LYS A 169 9.69 36.56 -40.12
#